data_6ef6d9ce05c6e55bdbf0ff0430abf20a
#
_entry.id   6ef6d9ce05c6e55bdbf0ff0430abf20a
#
_cell.length_a   1.000
_cell.length_b   1.000
_cell.length_c   1.000
_cell.angle_alpha   90.00
_cell.angle_beta   90.00
_cell.angle_gamma   90.00
#
_symmetry.space_group_name_H-M   'P 1'
#
loop_
_entity.id
_entity.type
_entity.pdbx_description
1 polymer ?
#
loop_
_entity_poly.entity_id
_entity_poly.type
_entity_poly.pdbx_seq_one_letter_code
_entity_poly.pdbx_strand_id
1 'polypeptide(L)'
;METHPLNLAHQQHRRADAHLKNSKFDEAMQCHHNAAELLLDAMKTTSSTAALESITLQHSYHLKQKDLIKSKKEQYTRVKKAMENIKTLSKDPQINTQGIADAHGG
;
A
#
# COMPACT_ATOMS: atom_id res chain seq x y z
N MET A 1 -20.50 10.59 -18.69
CA MET A 1 -19.24 9.87 -18.37
C MET A 1 -18.26 10.84 -17.73
N GLU A 2 -17.65 10.42 -16.67
CA GLU A 2 -16.77 11.28 -15.90
C GLU A 2 -15.34 11.21 -16.42
N THR A 3 -14.85 12.30 -17.02
CA THR A 3 -13.51 12.32 -17.61
C THR A 3 -12.60 13.39 -17.00
N HIS A 4 -13.12 14.20 -16.09
CA HIS A 4 -12.32 15.25 -15.45
C HIS A 4 -11.21 14.63 -14.60
N PRO A 5 -9.96 15.13 -14.68
CA PRO A 5 -8.84 14.55 -13.94
C PRO A 5 -9.09 14.39 -12.43
N LEU A 6 -9.77 15.34 -11.79
CA LEU A 6 -10.08 15.25 -10.36
C LEU A 6 -10.97 14.05 -10.05
N ASN A 7 -11.97 13.81 -10.88
CA ASN A 7 -12.90 12.70 -10.68
C ASN A 7 -12.22 11.37 -10.96
N LEU A 8 -11.37 11.33 -11.97
CA LEU A 8 -10.57 10.13 -12.25
C LEU A 8 -9.59 9.84 -11.12
N ALA A 9 -9.00 10.88 -10.52
CA ALA A 9 -8.12 10.72 -9.36
C ALA A 9 -8.88 10.12 -8.18
N HIS A 10 -10.11 10.57 -7.92
CA HIS A 10 -10.95 10.00 -6.87
C HIS A 10 -11.29 8.53 -7.13
N GLN A 11 -11.53 8.16 -8.38
CA GLN A 11 -11.76 6.76 -8.75
C GLN A 11 -10.54 5.91 -8.44
N GLN A 12 -9.34 6.41 -8.77
CA GLN A 12 -8.10 5.70 -8.47
C GLN A 12 -7.89 5.55 -6.97
N HIS A 13 -8.24 6.57 -6.20
CA HIS A 13 -8.18 6.51 -4.73
C HIS A 13 -9.05 5.37 -4.20
N ARG A 14 -10.29 5.27 -4.65
CA ARG A 14 -11.21 4.22 -4.22
C ARG A 14 -10.69 2.83 -4.60
N ARG A 15 -10.10 2.70 -5.80
CA ARG A 15 -9.51 1.43 -6.24
C ARG A 15 -8.31 1.06 -5.38
N ALA A 16 -7.49 2.04 -5.01
CA ALA A 16 -6.35 1.81 -4.13
C ALA A 16 -6.81 1.23 -2.78
N ASP A 17 -7.86 1.81 -2.21
CA ASP A 17 -8.41 1.32 -0.94
C ASP A 17 -8.93 -0.11 -1.07
N ALA A 18 -9.62 -0.43 -2.16
CA ALA A 18 -10.12 -1.77 -2.41
C ALA A 18 -8.99 -2.79 -2.54
N HIS A 19 -7.96 -2.44 -3.29
CA HIS A 19 -6.79 -3.32 -3.45
C HIS A 19 -6.07 -3.54 -2.12
N LEU A 20 -5.94 -2.48 -1.33
CA LEU A 20 -5.26 -2.56 -0.04
C LEU A 20 -6.00 -3.50 0.92
N LYS A 21 -7.33 -3.46 0.93
CA LYS A 21 -8.15 -4.38 1.73
C LYS A 21 -7.90 -5.83 1.40
N ASN A 22 -7.52 -6.11 0.16
CA ASN A 22 -7.24 -7.46 -0.32
C ASN A 22 -5.74 -7.75 -0.34
N SER A 23 -4.93 -6.94 0.33
CA SER A 23 -3.47 -7.08 0.40
C SER A 23 -2.79 -7.06 -0.96
N LYS A 24 -3.41 -6.42 -1.93
CA LYS A 24 -2.85 -6.22 -3.27
C LYS A 24 -2.05 -4.92 -3.26
N PHE A 25 -0.86 -4.99 -2.68
CA PHE A 25 -0.05 -3.79 -2.40
C PHE A 25 0.45 -3.10 -3.66
N ASP A 26 0.93 -3.87 -4.63
CA ASP A 26 1.46 -3.29 -5.87
C ASP A 26 0.36 -2.57 -6.65
N GLU A 27 -0.81 -3.18 -6.74
CA GLU A 27 -1.97 -2.58 -7.42
C GLU A 27 -2.42 -1.31 -6.69
N ALA A 28 -2.44 -1.33 -5.35
CA ALA A 28 -2.79 -0.16 -4.56
C ALA A 28 -1.79 0.98 -4.78
N MET A 29 -0.49 0.68 -4.81
CA MET A 29 0.53 1.69 -5.09
C MET A 29 0.38 2.27 -6.49
N GLN A 30 0.07 1.43 -7.47
CA GLN A 30 -0.14 1.89 -8.85
C GLN A 30 -1.34 2.83 -8.93
N CYS A 31 -2.42 2.53 -8.21
CA CYS A 31 -3.58 3.41 -8.18
C CYS A 31 -3.26 4.77 -7.57
N HIS A 32 -2.47 4.80 -6.50
CA HIS A 32 -2.05 6.08 -5.91
C HIS A 32 -1.12 6.84 -6.85
N HIS A 33 -0.24 6.14 -7.57
CA HIS A 33 0.60 6.77 -8.59
C HIS A 33 -0.27 7.40 -9.68
N ASN A 34 -1.25 6.67 -10.19
CA ASN A 34 -2.17 7.17 -11.21
C ASN A 34 -2.95 8.40 -10.72
N ALA A 35 -3.40 8.36 -9.46
CA ALA A 35 -4.10 9.50 -8.86
C ALA A 35 -3.18 10.72 -8.80
N ALA A 36 -1.93 10.55 -8.42
CA ALA A 36 -0.97 11.66 -8.37
C ALA A 36 -0.75 12.28 -9.76
N GLU A 37 -0.62 11.45 -10.79
CA GLU A 37 -0.45 11.93 -12.17
C GLU A 37 -1.68 12.70 -12.64
N LEU A 38 -2.89 12.21 -12.34
CA LEU A 38 -4.12 12.88 -12.69
C LEU A 38 -4.25 14.23 -11.98
N LEU A 39 -3.79 14.32 -10.75
CA LEU A 39 -3.78 15.59 -10.01
C LEU A 39 -2.81 16.59 -10.62
N LEU A 40 -1.67 16.14 -11.11
CA LEU A 40 -0.76 17.02 -11.85
C LEU A 40 -1.42 17.57 -13.13
N ASP A 41 -2.16 16.72 -13.83
CA ASP A 41 -2.92 17.18 -15.01
C ASP A 41 -3.97 18.22 -14.64
N ALA A 42 -4.65 18.02 -13.52
CA ALA A 42 -5.64 18.98 -13.04
C ALA A 42 -5.02 20.34 -12.73
N MET A 43 -3.79 20.36 -12.21
CA MET A 43 -3.09 21.60 -11.92
C MET A 43 -2.84 22.44 -13.17
N LYS A 44 -2.61 21.78 -14.31
CA LYS A 44 -2.31 22.47 -15.57
C LYS A 44 -3.45 23.36 -16.06
N THR A 45 -4.69 23.00 -15.70
CA THR A 45 -5.88 23.72 -16.16
C THR A 45 -6.55 24.54 -15.05
N THR A 46 -5.94 24.60 -13.87
CA THR A 46 -6.51 25.28 -12.71
C THR A 46 -5.77 26.59 -12.49
N SER A 47 -6.52 27.69 -12.40
CA SER A 47 -5.96 29.02 -12.17
C SER A 47 -6.21 29.58 -10.78
N SER A 48 -7.12 28.96 -10.02
CA SER A 48 -7.45 29.40 -8.66
C SER A 48 -6.36 28.96 -7.68
N THR A 49 -5.84 29.91 -6.89
CA THR A 49 -4.82 29.62 -5.89
C THR A 49 -5.33 28.61 -4.86
N ALA A 50 -6.57 28.79 -4.40
CA ALA A 50 -7.16 27.88 -3.41
C ALA A 50 -7.29 26.46 -3.96
N ALA A 51 -7.72 26.33 -5.23
CA ALA A 51 -7.81 25.02 -5.86
C ALA A 51 -6.45 24.38 -6.05
N LEU A 52 -5.44 25.17 -6.44
CA LEU A 52 -4.07 24.66 -6.58
C LEU A 52 -3.51 24.14 -5.27
N GLU A 53 -3.76 24.86 -4.18
CA GLU A 53 -3.34 24.40 -2.85
C GLU A 53 -3.98 23.05 -2.50
N SER A 54 -5.27 22.93 -2.72
CA SER A 54 -6.01 21.70 -2.43
C SER A 54 -5.46 20.53 -3.25
N ILE A 55 -5.24 20.74 -4.54
CA ILE A 55 -4.73 19.70 -5.44
C ILE A 55 -3.31 19.30 -5.02
N THR A 56 -2.48 20.29 -4.65
CA THR A 56 -1.11 20.02 -4.18
C THR A 56 -1.11 19.15 -2.94
N LEU A 57 -2.01 19.42 -1.99
CA LEU A 57 -2.14 18.62 -0.78
C LEU A 57 -2.56 17.19 -1.10
N GLN A 58 -3.52 17.03 -2.00
CA GLN A 58 -3.95 15.70 -2.44
C GLN A 58 -2.83 14.94 -3.14
N HIS A 59 -2.07 15.62 -3.98
CA HIS A 59 -0.92 15.02 -4.66
C HIS A 59 0.11 14.51 -3.63
N SER A 60 0.45 15.33 -2.66
CA SER A 60 1.37 14.94 -1.59
C SER A 60 0.83 13.75 -0.79
N TYR A 61 -0.48 13.72 -0.53
CA TYR A 61 -1.13 12.62 0.17
C TYR A 61 -0.90 11.29 -0.58
N HIS A 62 -1.12 11.28 -1.89
CA HIS A 62 -0.96 10.05 -2.67
C HIS A 62 0.48 9.58 -2.72
N LEU A 63 1.45 10.50 -2.78
CA LEU A 63 2.85 10.12 -2.71
C LEU A 63 3.21 9.48 -1.37
N LYS A 64 2.70 10.04 -0.28
CA LYS A 64 2.89 9.46 1.06
C LYS A 64 2.24 8.09 1.18
N GLN A 65 1.05 7.93 0.61
CA GLN A 65 0.36 6.64 0.65
C GLN A 65 1.15 5.56 -0.09
N LYS A 66 1.77 5.89 -1.21
CA LYS A 66 2.64 4.94 -1.91
C LYS A 66 3.76 4.45 -1.00
N ASP A 67 4.42 5.36 -0.29
CA ASP A 67 5.51 4.99 0.60
C ASP A 67 5.03 4.15 1.77
N LEU A 68 3.88 4.50 2.35
CA LEU A 68 3.29 3.75 3.45
C LEU A 68 2.89 2.34 3.02
N ILE A 69 2.32 2.21 1.82
CA ILE A 69 1.91 0.90 1.29
C ILE A 69 3.15 0.04 1.00
N LYS A 70 4.20 0.64 0.49
CA LYS A 70 5.46 -0.07 0.27
C LYS A 70 5.98 -0.64 1.58
N SER A 71 5.96 0.14 2.65
CA SER A 71 6.37 -0.32 3.98
C SER A 71 5.48 -1.45 4.49
N LYS A 72 4.17 -1.33 4.28
CA LYS A 72 3.22 -2.39 4.66
C LYS A 72 3.49 -3.69 3.90
N LYS A 73 3.80 -3.58 2.62
CA LYS A 73 4.13 -4.74 1.79
C LYS A 73 5.37 -5.44 2.33
N GLU A 74 6.40 -4.67 2.65
CA GLU A 74 7.64 -5.23 3.18
C GLU A 74 7.40 -5.93 4.52
N GLN A 75 6.62 -5.30 5.40
CA GLN A 75 6.26 -5.89 6.69
C GLN A 75 5.45 -7.18 6.50
N TYR A 76 4.46 -7.15 5.62
CA TYR A 76 3.63 -8.31 5.32
C TYR A 76 4.48 -9.48 4.82
N THR A 77 5.43 -9.20 3.92
CA THR A 77 6.32 -10.21 3.37
C THR A 77 7.19 -10.83 4.45
N ARG A 78 7.73 -10.00 5.35
CA ARG A 78 8.56 -10.50 6.47
C ARG A 78 7.76 -11.38 7.42
N VAL A 79 6.56 -10.93 7.78
CA VAL A 79 5.70 -11.69 8.70
C VAL A 79 5.30 -13.02 8.07
N LYS A 80 4.90 -12.99 6.81
CA LYS A 80 4.49 -14.20 6.10
C LYS A 80 5.63 -15.21 6.02
N LYS A 81 6.83 -14.73 5.71
CA LYS A 81 8.02 -15.60 5.65
C LYS A 81 8.34 -16.20 7.01
N ALA A 82 8.25 -15.40 8.07
CA ALA A 82 8.47 -15.88 9.43
C ALA A 82 7.45 -16.96 9.82
N MET A 83 6.19 -16.76 9.46
CA MET A 83 5.14 -17.74 9.73
C MET A 83 5.36 -19.04 8.96
N GLU A 84 5.78 -18.94 7.71
CA GLU A 84 6.10 -20.13 6.91
C GLU A 84 7.28 -20.92 7.51
N ASN A 85 8.29 -20.21 8.01
CA ASN A 85 9.41 -20.84 8.68
C ASN A 85 8.96 -21.57 9.95
N ILE A 86 8.06 -20.96 10.71
CA ILE A 86 7.50 -21.61 11.92
C ILE A 86 6.73 -22.87 11.54
N LYS A 87 5.93 -22.82 10.47
CA LYS A 87 5.20 -23.99 9.99
C LYS A 87 6.15 -25.14 9.61
N THR A 88 7.23 -24.79 8.93
CA THR A 88 8.23 -25.78 8.53
C THR A 88 8.87 -26.43 9.74
N LEU A 89 9.21 -25.65 10.75
CA LEU A 89 9.77 -26.17 12.00
C LEU A 89 8.76 -27.07 12.74
N SER A 90 7.49 -26.68 12.73
CA SER A 90 6.42 -27.45 13.38
C SER A 90 6.21 -28.81 12.74
N LYS A 91 6.52 -28.96 11.45
CA LYS A 91 6.33 -30.22 10.74
C LYS A 91 7.44 -31.21 10.98
N ASP A 92 8.58 -30.77 11.51
CA ASP A 92 9.71 -31.65 11.85
C ASP A 92 9.54 -32.14 13.27
N PRO A 93 9.27 -33.45 13.47
CA PRO A 93 9.01 -33.95 14.82
C PRO A 93 10.18 -33.73 15.81
N GLN A 94 11.39 -33.81 15.32
CA GLN A 94 12.58 -33.64 16.20
C GLN A 94 12.70 -32.19 16.65
N ILE A 95 12.55 -31.26 15.73
CA ILE A 95 12.63 -29.84 16.04
C ILE A 95 11.44 -29.46 16.92
N ASN A 96 10.26 -29.99 16.60
CA ASN A 96 9.04 -29.68 17.32
C ASN A 96 9.12 -30.08 18.82
N THR A 97 9.78 -31.15 19.13
CA THR A 97 9.85 -31.63 20.52
C THR A 97 10.89 -30.93 21.36
N GLN A 98 11.95 -30.41 20.74
CA GLN A 98 13.08 -29.84 21.48
C GLN A 98 13.35 -28.38 21.06
N GLY A 99 13.51 -28.17 19.79
CA GLY A 99 13.99 -26.90 19.29
C GLY A 99 13.09 -25.73 19.60
N ILE A 100 11.78 -25.91 19.46
CA ILE A 100 10.82 -24.84 19.68
C ILE A 100 10.78 -24.44 21.15
N ALA A 101 10.74 -25.43 22.03
CA ALA A 101 10.75 -25.19 23.47
C ALA A 101 12.00 -24.43 23.89
N ASP A 102 13.15 -24.85 23.38
CA ASP A 102 14.41 -24.20 23.70
C ASP A 102 14.48 -22.79 23.17
N ALA A 103 13.99 -22.58 21.94
CA ALA A 103 13.99 -21.26 21.32
C ALA A 103 13.14 -20.27 22.13
N HIS A 104 12.04 -20.73 22.70
CA HIS A 104 11.17 -19.87 23.50
C HIS A 104 11.62 -19.77 24.94
N GLY A 105 12.25 -20.79 25.43
CA GLY A 105 12.80 -20.78 26.76
C GLY A 105 14.07 -19.95 26.88
N GLY A 106 14.70 -19.76 25.73
CA GLY A 106 15.91 -18.96 25.66
C GLY A 106 15.62 -17.48 25.45
#